data_3b8d14792f9e443c5dc8ba02e3633047
#
_entry.id   3b8d14792f9e443c5dc8ba02e3633047
#
_cell.length_a   1.000
_cell.length_b   1.000
_cell.length_c   1.000
_cell.angle_alpha   90.00
_cell.angle_beta   90.00
_cell.angle_gamma   90.00
#
_symmetry.space_group_name_H-M   'P 1'
#
loop_
_entity.id
_entity.type
_entity.pdbx_description
1 polymer ?
#
loop_
_entity_poly.entity_id
_entity_poly.type
_entity_poly.pdbx_seq_one_letter_code
_entity_poly.pdbx_strand_id
1 'polypeptide(L)'
;MQHLSAAGLELLHCNYRCRMGELDIVAREGAVLVVAEVRLRSSARYGGAAASITHAKQRRIVRTARHLLARYPSLQRMPVRFDAVLVPVGDGPVEWLKGAFNAY
;
A
#
# COMPACT_ATOMS: atom_id res chain seq x y z
N MET A 1 9.14 -10.51 4.17
CA MET A 1 8.87 -9.09 4.50
C MET A 1 9.92 -8.45 5.37
N GLN A 2 11.16 -8.95 5.25
CA GLN A 2 12.27 -8.36 6.01
C GLN A 2 12.49 -6.90 5.69
N HIS A 3 12.19 -6.48 4.45
CA HIS A 3 12.34 -5.10 4.04
C HIS A 3 11.46 -4.16 4.88
N LEU A 4 10.22 -4.57 5.17
CA LEU A 4 9.30 -3.81 6.01
C LEU A 4 9.83 -3.65 7.42
N SER A 5 10.32 -4.74 8.01
CA SER A 5 10.88 -4.70 9.36
C SER A 5 12.10 -3.78 9.41
N ALA A 6 12.96 -3.83 8.39
CA ALA A 6 14.15 -2.96 8.34
C ALA A 6 13.77 -1.48 8.22
N ALA A 7 12.63 -1.18 7.62
CA ALA A 7 12.13 0.19 7.49
C ALA A 7 11.35 0.67 8.72
N GLY A 8 11.27 -0.13 9.77
CA GLY A 8 10.51 0.21 10.97
C GLY A 8 9.03 -0.01 10.85
N LEU A 9 8.60 -0.81 9.89
CA LEU A 9 7.20 -1.13 9.65
C LEU A 9 6.87 -2.50 10.22
N GLU A 10 5.73 -2.60 10.89
CA GLU A 10 5.22 -3.86 11.38
C GLU A 10 4.19 -4.39 10.40
N LEU A 11 4.45 -5.56 9.83
CA LEU A 11 3.54 -6.19 8.89
C LEU A 11 2.33 -6.75 9.62
N LEU A 12 1.13 -6.36 9.21
CA LEU A 12 -0.13 -6.85 9.80
C LEU A 12 -0.81 -7.88 8.91
N HIS A 13 -0.92 -7.62 7.60
CA HIS A 13 -1.52 -8.52 6.63
C HIS A 13 -0.80 -8.45 5.30
N CYS A 14 -0.72 -9.61 4.63
CA CYS A 14 -0.35 -9.70 3.22
C CYS A 14 -1.56 -10.20 2.45
N ASN A 15 -1.81 -9.61 1.29
CA ASN A 15 -2.86 -10.09 0.38
C ASN A 15 -4.23 -10.19 1.04
N TYR A 16 -4.64 -9.13 1.73
CA TYR A 16 -5.99 -9.06 2.29
C TYR A 16 -7.00 -8.99 1.14
N ARG A 17 -7.97 -9.87 1.14
CA ARG A 17 -8.96 -9.97 0.07
C ARG A 17 -10.39 -9.90 0.60
N CYS A 18 -11.24 -9.23 -0.16
CA CYS A 18 -12.68 -9.21 0.09
C CYS A 18 -13.40 -8.94 -1.25
N ARG A 19 -14.73 -8.82 -1.21
CA ARG A 19 -15.50 -8.55 -2.43
C ARG A 19 -15.12 -7.22 -3.08
N MET A 20 -14.63 -6.28 -2.30
CA MET A 20 -14.26 -4.95 -2.81
C MET A 20 -12.95 -4.96 -3.57
N GLY A 21 -12.08 -5.93 -3.30
CA GLY A 21 -10.77 -6.01 -3.94
C GLY A 21 -9.73 -6.62 -3.01
N GLU A 22 -8.48 -6.25 -3.27
CA GLU A 22 -7.32 -6.81 -2.57
C GLU A 22 -6.38 -5.70 -2.13
N LEU A 23 -5.77 -5.88 -0.95
CA LEU A 23 -4.69 -5.03 -0.46
C LEU A 23 -3.42 -5.89 -0.40
N ASP A 24 -2.37 -5.46 -1.10
CA ASP A 24 -1.13 -6.23 -1.18
C ASP A 24 -0.45 -6.30 0.19
N ILE A 25 -0.30 -5.16 0.84
CA ILE A 25 0.39 -5.06 2.12
C ILE A 25 -0.41 -4.15 3.04
N VAL A 26 -0.62 -4.60 4.27
CA VAL A 26 -1.14 -3.76 5.35
C VAL A 26 -0.13 -3.81 6.49
N ALA A 27 0.37 -2.66 6.88
CA ALA A 27 1.43 -2.54 7.89
C ALA A 27 1.13 -1.40 8.84
N ARG A 28 1.93 -1.29 9.88
CA ARG A 28 1.83 -0.20 10.83
C ARG A 28 3.19 0.48 10.96
N GLU A 29 3.19 1.80 10.85
CA GLU A 29 4.36 2.62 11.13
C GLU A 29 3.99 3.55 12.29
N GLY A 30 4.44 3.21 13.51
CA GLY A 30 4.01 3.93 14.69
C GLY A 30 2.50 3.86 14.86
N ALA A 31 1.84 5.01 14.87
CA ALA A 31 0.38 5.11 15.02
C ALA A 31 -0.34 5.13 13.65
N VAL A 32 0.38 5.05 12.54
CA VAL A 32 -0.18 5.14 11.19
C VAL A 32 -0.39 3.76 10.59
N LEU A 33 -1.59 3.53 10.08
CA LEU A 33 -1.87 2.32 9.31
C LEU A 33 -1.46 2.57 7.87
N VAL A 34 -0.59 1.71 7.35
CA VAL A 34 -0.04 1.85 6.00
C VAL A 34 -0.66 0.78 5.11
N VAL A 35 -1.28 1.22 4.04
CA VAL A 35 -1.80 0.33 2.99
C VAL A 35 -0.92 0.56 1.76
N ALA A 36 -0.18 -0.46 1.36
CA ALA A 36 0.79 -0.34 0.29
C ALA A 36 0.43 -1.22 -0.90
N GLU A 37 0.48 -0.62 -2.09
CA GLU A 37 0.29 -1.30 -3.36
C GLU A 37 1.64 -1.63 -3.95
N VAL A 38 1.86 -2.90 -4.30
CA VAL A 38 3.11 -3.35 -4.92
C VAL A 38 2.98 -3.23 -6.43
N ARG A 39 3.94 -2.55 -7.07
CA ARG A 39 3.94 -2.32 -8.50
C ARG A 39 5.30 -2.65 -9.09
N LEU A 40 5.31 -3.26 -10.26
CA LEU A 40 6.53 -3.43 -11.03
C LEU A 40 6.92 -2.09 -11.66
N ARG A 41 8.17 -1.73 -11.51
CA ARG A 41 8.70 -0.51 -12.09
C ARG A 41 9.18 -0.82 -13.49
N SER A 42 8.31 -0.57 -14.48
CA SER A 42 8.59 -0.95 -15.86
C SER A 42 9.42 0.09 -16.61
N SER A 43 9.31 1.37 -16.25
CA SER A 43 10.03 2.44 -16.95
C SER A 43 10.04 3.71 -16.11
N ALA A 44 11.21 4.35 -16.04
CA ALA A 44 11.34 5.66 -15.42
C ALA A 44 10.78 6.79 -16.30
N ARG A 45 10.49 6.51 -17.58
CA ARG A 45 10.00 7.51 -18.53
C ARG A 45 8.62 8.05 -18.20
N TYR A 46 7.81 7.29 -17.52
CA TYR A 46 6.38 7.60 -17.36
C TYR A 46 6.04 8.04 -15.94
N GLY A 47 6.94 8.78 -15.32
CA GLY A 47 6.66 9.39 -14.03
C GLY A 47 6.64 8.44 -12.84
N GLY A 48 7.16 7.24 -13.04
CA GLY A 48 7.22 6.25 -11.97
C GLY A 48 5.92 5.49 -11.77
N ALA A 49 5.95 4.51 -10.88
CA ALA A 49 4.84 3.57 -10.70
C ALA A 49 3.66 4.16 -9.94
N ALA A 50 3.86 5.20 -9.13
CA ALA A 50 2.76 5.87 -8.46
C ALA A 50 1.78 6.44 -9.47
N ALA A 51 2.29 6.99 -10.59
CA ALA A 51 1.48 7.52 -11.67
C ALA A 51 0.71 6.44 -12.42
N SER A 52 1.10 5.15 -12.28
CA SER A 52 0.43 4.04 -12.94
C SER A 52 -0.76 3.50 -12.15
N ILE A 53 -1.00 3.98 -10.93
CA ILE A 53 -2.16 3.56 -10.14
C ILE A 53 -3.33 4.46 -10.53
N THR A 54 -4.23 3.93 -11.35
CA THR A 54 -5.37 4.69 -11.86
C THR A 54 -6.30 5.15 -10.73
N HIS A 55 -7.09 6.18 -11.00
CA HIS A 55 -8.09 6.62 -10.03
C HIS A 55 -9.08 5.53 -9.68
N ALA A 56 -9.46 4.72 -10.66
CA ALA A 56 -10.37 3.59 -10.42
C ALA A 56 -9.75 2.60 -9.46
N LYS A 57 -8.46 2.30 -9.61
CA LYS A 57 -7.76 1.39 -8.72
C LYS A 57 -7.58 2.01 -7.34
N GLN A 58 -7.26 3.30 -7.27
CA GLN A 58 -7.16 4.01 -6.00
C GLN A 58 -8.47 3.93 -5.21
N ARG A 59 -9.62 4.18 -5.89
CA ARG A 59 -10.92 4.09 -5.24
C ARG A 59 -11.21 2.67 -4.74
N ARG A 60 -10.80 1.66 -5.51
CA ARG A 60 -10.98 0.27 -5.11
C ARG A 60 -10.15 -0.05 -3.87
N ILE A 61 -8.90 0.41 -3.84
CA ILE A 61 -8.03 0.23 -2.70
C ILE A 61 -8.62 0.89 -1.45
N VAL A 62 -9.13 2.11 -1.59
CA VAL A 62 -9.75 2.83 -0.47
C VAL A 62 -10.96 2.08 0.07
N ARG A 63 -11.82 1.58 -0.82
CA ARG A 63 -13.00 0.80 -0.40
C ARG A 63 -12.61 -0.49 0.31
N THR A 64 -11.58 -1.16 -0.20
CA THR A 64 -11.08 -2.39 0.42
C THR A 64 -10.49 -2.08 1.79
N ALA A 65 -9.77 -0.97 1.93
CA ALA A 65 -9.23 -0.54 3.21
C ALA A 65 -10.35 -0.25 4.22
N ARG A 66 -11.44 0.37 3.78
CA ARG A 66 -12.61 0.60 4.66
C ARG A 66 -13.23 -0.71 5.13
N HIS A 67 -13.27 -1.70 4.26
CA HIS A 67 -13.75 -3.03 4.63
C HIS A 67 -12.85 -3.65 5.69
N LEU A 68 -11.54 -3.52 5.53
CA LEU A 68 -10.58 -3.99 6.52
C LEU A 68 -10.81 -3.33 7.88
N LEU A 69 -10.98 -2.00 7.89
CA LEU A 69 -11.20 -1.26 9.13
C LEU A 69 -12.51 -1.67 9.81
N ALA A 70 -13.56 -1.92 9.03
CA ALA A 70 -14.83 -2.37 9.59
C ALA A 70 -14.69 -3.75 10.23
N ARG A 71 -13.84 -4.60 9.67
CA ARG A 71 -13.62 -5.94 10.19
C ARG A 71 -12.73 -5.97 11.43
N TYR A 72 -11.79 -5.00 11.53
CA TYR A 72 -10.83 -4.94 12.62
C TYR A 72 -10.96 -3.63 13.38
N PRO A 73 -11.89 -3.55 14.35
CA PRO A 73 -12.16 -2.28 15.06
C PRO A 73 -10.95 -1.66 15.74
N SER A 74 -9.97 -2.47 16.12
CA SER A 74 -8.74 -1.96 16.75
C SER A 74 -7.93 -1.05 15.83
N LEU A 75 -8.16 -1.11 14.52
CA LEU A 75 -7.44 -0.31 13.54
C LEU A 75 -8.17 0.99 13.19
N GLN A 76 -9.43 1.16 13.62
CA GLN A 76 -10.28 2.25 13.14
C GLN A 76 -9.83 3.65 13.56
N ARG A 77 -9.10 3.75 14.65
CA ARG A 77 -8.63 5.05 15.15
C ARG A 77 -7.32 5.49 14.55
N MET A 78 -6.68 4.62 13.79
CA MET A 78 -5.40 4.93 13.18
C MET A 78 -5.61 5.76 11.92
N PRO A 79 -4.84 6.83 11.72
CA PRO A 79 -4.83 7.48 10.41
C PRO A 79 -4.26 6.50 9.37
N VAL A 80 -4.80 6.57 8.16
CA VAL A 80 -4.42 5.65 7.07
C VAL A 80 -3.59 6.40 6.04
N ARG A 81 -2.48 5.79 5.65
CA ARG A 81 -1.62 6.30 4.58
C ARG A 81 -1.56 5.27 3.47
N PHE A 82 -1.69 5.72 2.23
CA PHE A 82 -1.59 4.85 1.05
C PHE A 82 -0.24 5.03 0.39
N ASP A 83 0.52 3.94 0.31
CA ASP A 83 1.87 3.94 -0.20
C ASP A 83 1.97 3.09 -1.46
N ALA A 84 3.04 3.27 -2.22
CA ALA A 84 3.37 2.41 -3.35
C ALA A 84 4.76 1.82 -3.13
N VAL A 85 4.89 0.53 -3.40
CA VAL A 85 6.17 -0.17 -3.33
C VAL A 85 6.56 -0.53 -4.74
N LEU A 86 7.65 0.04 -5.21
CA LEU A 86 8.13 -0.13 -6.59
C LEU A 86 9.21 -1.20 -6.62
N VAL A 87 8.91 -2.30 -7.30
CA VAL A 87 9.85 -3.41 -7.45
C VAL A 87 10.46 -3.35 -8.84
N PRO A 88 11.78 -3.27 -8.95
CA PRO A 88 12.42 -3.23 -10.27
C PRO A 88 12.25 -4.56 -11.01
N VAL A 89 12.22 -4.50 -12.35
CA VAL A 89 12.12 -5.69 -13.18
C VAL A 89 13.42 -6.50 -13.16
N GLY A 90 14.54 -5.87 -12.92
CA GLY A 90 15.83 -6.54 -12.81
C GLY A 90 16.46 -6.28 -11.47
N ASP A 91 17.78 -6.22 -11.47
CA ASP A 91 18.51 -5.86 -10.27
C ASP A 91 18.29 -4.40 -9.92
N GLY A 92 18.32 -4.10 -8.66
CA GLY A 92 18.16 -2.75 -8.19
C GLY A 92 17.36 -2.70 -6.90
N PRO A 93 17.32 -1.54 -6.23
CA PRO A 93 16.62 -1.41 -4.97
C PRO A 93 15.12 -1.33 -5.16
N VAL A 94 14.39 -1.84 -4.16
CA VAL A 94 12.97 -1.60 -4.04
C VAL A 94 12.78 -0.18 -3.50
N GLU A 95 11.91 0.60 -4.14
CA GLU A 95 11.57 1.93 -3.67
C GLU A 95 10.24 1.91 -2.92
N TRP A 96 10.20 2.59 -1.80
CA TRP A 96 8.98 2.74 -1.03
C TRP A 96 8.54 4.20 -1.09
N LEU A 97 7.41 4.47 -1.75
CA LEU A 97 6.87 5.81 -1.88
C LEU A 97 5.75 6.03 -0.87
N LYS A 98 6.03 6.82 0.15
CA LYS A 98 5.05 7.14 1.19
C LYS A 98 4.06 8.17 0.67
N GLY A 99 2.78 7.95 0.98
CA GLY A 99 1.75 8.90 0.60
C GLY A 99 1.58 9.02 -0.91
N ALA A 100 1.56 7.89 -1.62
CA ALA A 100 1.47 7.89 -3.08
C ALA A 100 0.13 8.43 -3.59
N PHE A 101 -0.93 8.29 -2.81
CA PHE A 101 -2.24 8.89 -3.11
C PHE A 101 -3.05 9.04 -1.83
N ASN A 102 -4.16 9.76 -1.94
CA ASN A 102 -5.06 10.02 -0.81
C ASN A 102 -6.36 9.26 -0.94
N ALA A 103 -7.16 9.27 0.13
CA ALA A 103 -8.42 8.53 0.19
C ALA A 103 -9.53 9.11 -0.71
N TYR A 104 -9.30 10.23 -1.36
CA TYR A 104 -10.26 10.85 -2.31
C TYR A 104 -9.58 11.36 -3.53
#